data_8ff81d148cdd97f5ff0f432e0590cf6c
#
_entry.id   8ff81d148cdd97f5ff0f432e0590cf6c
#
_cell.length_a   1.000
_cell.length_b   1.000
_cell.length_c   1.000
_cell.angle_alpha   90.00
_cell.angle_beta   90.00
_cell.angle_gamma   90.00
#
_symmetry.space_group_name_H-M   'P 1'
#
loop_
_entity.id
_entity.type
_entity.pdbx_description
1 polymer ?
#
loop_
_entity_poly.entity_id
_entity_poly.type
_entity_poly.pdbx_seq_one_letter_code
_entity_poly.pdbx_strand_id
1 'polypeptide(L)'
;MLIGRCIFGAFFLIAGIRNIARFSERRSGATNYGWLLPAPVMAAGFAVQLFGGLLLIIGFWVVPAALALIVFLVLATALYHNLFLYEGRERDPHLYFTLVNITLAGGLLMVIAGAG
;
A
#
# COMPACT_ATOMS: atom_id res chain seq x y z
N MET A 1 -7.39 -18.95 6.98
CA MET A 1 -6.81 -18.18 5.87
C MET A 1 -7.83 -17.34 5.09
N LEU A 2 -9.01 -17.87 4.82
CA LEU A 2 -10.05 -17.14 4.05
C LEU A 2 -10.42 -15.81 4.70
N ILE A 3 -10.72 -15.81 6.00
CA ILE A 3 -11.12 -14.59 6.70
C ILE A 3 -10.01 -13.56 6.69
N GLY A 4 -8.77 -13.97 7.03
CA GLY A 4 -7.63 -13.07 7.03
C GLY A 4 -7.35 -12.49 5.65
N ARG A 5 -7.40 -13.31 4.62
CA ARG A 5 -7.21 -12.88 3.23
C ARG A 5 -8.26 -11.86 2.82
N CYS A 6 -9.52 -12.08 3.17
CA CYS A 6 -10.60 -11.15 2.86
C CYS A 6 -10.46 -9.83 3.61
N ILE A 7 -9.97 -9.86 4.86
CA ILE A 7 -9.70 -8.63 5.62
C ILE A 7 -8.61 -7.81 4.94
N PHE A 8 -7.48 -8.43 4.57
CA PHE A 8 -6.42 -7.74 3.83
C PHE A 8 -6.92 -7.20 2.50
N GLY A 9 -7.66 -8.02 1.76
CA GLY A 9 -8.23 -7.60 0.47
C GLY A 9 -9.17 -6.42 0.61
N ALA A 10 -10.05 -6.46 1.60
CA ALA A 10 -10.99 -5.37 1.88
C ALA A 10 -10.24 -4.07 2.23
N PHE A 11 -9.18 -4.17 3.05
CA PHE A 11 -8.37 -3.00 3.39
C PHE A 11 -7.80 -2.34 2.14
N PHE A 12 -7.14 -3.11 1.27
CA PHE A 12 -6.53 -2.55 0.07
C PHE A 12 -7.56 -2.06 -0.94
N LEU A 13 -8.68 -2.77 -1.08
CA LEU A 13 -9.78 -2.36 -1.94
C LEU A 13 -10.35 -1.00 -1.51
N ILE A 14 -10.65 -0.85 -0.23
CA ILE A 14 -11.17 0.39 0.33
C ILE A 14 -10.14 1.51 0.20
N ALA A 15 -8.87 1.23 0.52
CA ALA A 15 -7.80 2.21 0.40
C ALA A 15 -7.62 2.65 -1.06
N GLY A 16 -7.68 1.72 -2.01
CA GLY A 16 -7.59 2.03 -3.43
C GLY A 16 -8.75 2.90 -3.91
N ILE A 17 -9.97 2.58 -3.51
CA ILE A 17 -11.16 3.38 -3.84
C ILE A 17 -11.02 4.79 -3.30
N ARG A 18 -10.62 4.94 -2.03
CA ARG A 18 -10.44 6.26 -1.42
C ARG A 18 -9.35 7.07 -2.10
N ASN A 19 -8.25 6.44 -2.46
CA ASN A 19 -7.16 7.12 -3.14
C ASN A 19 -7.57 7.59 -4.55
N ILE A 20 -8.31 6.77 -5.29
CA ILE A 20 -8.82 7.14 -6.61
C ILE A 20 -9.83 8.27 -6.49
N ALA A 21 -10.75 8.20 -5.53
CA ALA A 21 -11.76 9.24 -5.30
C ALA A 21 -11.12 10.59 -4.94
N ARG A 22 -9.95 10.56 -4.29
CA ARG A 22 -9.21 11.76 -3.88
C ARG A 22 -7.92 11.93 -4.67
N PHE A 23 -7.93 11.53 -5.93
CA PHE A 23 -6.71 11.51 -6.76
C PHE A 23 -6.02 12.87 -6.85
N SER A 24 -6.79 13.93 -7.10
CA SER A 24 -6.23 15.29 -7.18
C SER A 24 -5.54 15.72 -5.89
N GLU A 25 -6.16 15.41 -4.75
CA GLU A 25 -5.64 15.70 -3.43
C GLU A 25 -4.35 14.92 -3.14
N ARG A 26 -4.34 13.60 -3.47
CA ARG A 26 -3.17 12.76 -3.30
C ARG A 26 -2.01 13.21 -4.19
N ARG A 27 -2.33 13.58 -5.43
CA ARG A 27 -1.34 14.02 -6.41
C ARG A 27 -0.67 15.35 -6.01
N SER A 28 -1.37 16.21 -5.28
CA SER A 28 -0.82 17.49 -4.82
C SER A 28 0.17 17.34 -3.67
N GLY A 29 0.21 16.18 -3.00
CA GLY A 29 1.16 15.90 -1.92
C GLY A 29 2.54 15.53 -2.47
N ALA A 30 3.58 16.25 -2.02
CA ALA A 30 4.94 15.95 -2.45
C ALA A 30 5.48 14.68 -1.79
N THR A 31 6.39 14.00 -2.48
CA THR A 31 7.15 12.89 -1.89
C THR A 31 8.12 13.41 -0.83
N ASN A 32 8.79 12.50 -0.11
CA ASN A 32 9.85 12.85 0.86
C ASN A 32 10.96 13.70 0.26
N TYR A 33 11.16 13.61 -1.05
CA TYR A 33 12.24 14.26 -1.75
C TYR A 33 11.85 15.61 -2.36
N GLY A 34 10.63 16.06 -2.09
CA GLY A 34 10.15 17.39 -2.50
C GLY A 34 9.60 17.50 -3.92
N TRP A 35 9.51 16.41 -4.67
CA TRP A 35 8.91 16.40 -6.00
C TRP A 35 7.55 15.69 -5.99
N LEU A 36 6.71 16.02 -6.97
CA LEU A 36 5.41 15.37 -7.11
C LEU A 36 5.53 14.12 -7.96
N LEU A 37 4.85 13.07 -7.53
CA LEU A 37 4.81 11.82 -8.27
C LEU A 37 4.02 12.04 -9.57
N PRO A 38 4.52 11.57 -10.73
CA PRO A 38 3.78 11.70 -11.99
C PRO A 38 2.41 11.01 -11.90
N ALA A 39 1.39 11.64 -12.48
CA ALA A 39 0.03 11.13 -12.44
C ALA A 39 -0.12 9.68 -12.92
N PRO A 40 0.50 9.25 -14.04
CA PRO A 40 0.40 7.86 -14.47
C PRO A 40 0.97 6.86 -13.46
N VAL A 41 2.07 7.24 -12.79
CA VAL A 41 2.71 6.37 -11.78
C VAL A 41 1.81 6.24 -10.55
N MET A 42 1.23 7.35 -10.08
CA MET A 42 0.32 7.35 -8.94
C MET A 42 -0.94 6.55 -9.27
N ALA A 43 -1.51 6.73 -10.47
CA ALA A 43 -2.66 5.97 -10.92
C ALA A 43 -2.38 4.46 -10.97
N ALA A 44 -1.19 4.07 -11.45
CA ALA A 44 -0.78 2.68 -11.47
C ALA A 44 -0.70 2.09 -10.05
N GLY A 45 -0.15 2.84 -9.09
CA GLY A 45 -0.08 2.42 -7.69
C GLY A 45 -1.47 2.21 -7.08
N PHE A 46 -2.39 3.15 -7.30
CA PHE A 46 -3.75 3.03 -6.79
C PHE A 46 -4.51 1.87 -7.46
N ALA A 47 -4.26 1.62 -8.75
CA ALA A 47 -4.82 0.48 -9.45
C ALA A 47 -4.33 -0.84 -8.85
N VAL A 48 -3.04 -0.92 -8.50
CA VAL A 48 -2.48 -2.10 -7.81
C VAL A 48 -3.21 -2.33 -6.49
N GLN A 49 -3.44 -1.28 -5.69
CA GLN A 49 -4.20 -1.40 -4.45
C GLN A 49 -5.61 -1.94 -4.70
N LEU A 50 -6.32 -1.35 -5.64
CA LEU A 50 -7.71 -1.69 -5.92
C LEU A 50 -7.84 -3.13 -6.43
N PHE A 51 -7.13 -3.46 -7.49
CA PHE A 51 -7.23 -4.77 -8.12
C PHE A 51 -6.55 -5.86 -7.31
N GLY A 52 -5.42 -5.55 -6.67
CA GLY A 52 -4.76 -6.48 -5.77
C GLY A 52 -5.65 -6.85 -4.60
N GLY A 53 -6.31 -5.87 -3.99
CA GLY A 53 -7.26 -6.11 -2.92
C GLY A 53 -8.44 -6.96 -3.37
N LEU A 54 -8.99 -6.66 -4.54
CA LEU A 54 -10.10 -7.43 -5.11
C LEU A 54 -9.70 -8.89 -5.37
N LEU A 55 -8.51 -9.12 -5.93
CA LEU A 55 -8.01 -10.47 -6.20
C LEU A 55 -7.81 -11.27 -4.90
N LEU A 56 -7.38 -10.62 -3.82
CA LEU A 56 -7.26 -11.28 -2.52
C LEU A 56 -8.62 -11.74 -2.00
N ILE A 57 -9.66 -10.91 -2.16
CA ILE A 57 -11.02 -11.25 -1.72
C ILE A 57 -11.55 -12.43 -2.53
N ILE A 58 -11.42 -12.38 -3.85
CA ILE A 58 -11.90 -13.43 -4.75
C ILE A 58 -11.09 -14.72 -4.55
N GLY A 59 -9.81 -14.61 -4.22
CA GLY A 59 -8.92 -15.75 -4.08
C GLY A 59 -8.31 -16.20 -5.40
N PHE A 60 -8.26 -15.31 -6.39
CA PHE A 60 -7.69 -15.56 -7.70
C PHE A 60 -6.37 -14.82 -7.82
N TRP A 61 -5.35 -15.49 -8.32
CA TRP A 61 -3.98 -14.94 -8.43
C TRP A 61 -3.48 -14.31 -7.13
N VAL A 62 -3.69 -15.02 -6.02
CA VAL A 62 -3.38 -14.51 -4.67
C VAL A 62 -1.89 -14.19 -4.53
N VAL A 63 -0.99 -15.06 -4.99
CA VAL A 63 0.44 -14.84 -4.85
C VAL A 63 0.92 -13.62 -5.67
N PRO A 64 0.60 -13.51 -6.98
CA PRO A 64 0.95 -12.29 -7.74
C PRO A 64 0.34 -11.02 -7.14
N ALA A 65 -0.91 -11.08 -6.69
CA ALA A 65 -1.58 -9.93 -6.09
C ALA A 65 -0.87 -9.49 -4.80
N ALA A 66 -0.54 -10.43 -3.93
CA ALA A 66 0.14 -10.15 -2.67
C ALA A 66 1.55 -9.58 -2.92
N LEU A 67 2.29 -10.13 -3.89
CA LEU A 67 3.61 -9.61 -4.25
C LEU A 67 3.52 -8.17 -4.77
N ALA A 68 2.56 -7.88 -5.63
CA ALA A 68 2.35 -6.53 -6.15
C ALA A 68 2.02 -5.54 -5.02
N LEU A 69 1.20 -5.95 -4.07
CA LEU A 69 0.86 -5.12 -2.90
C LEU A 69 2.07 -4.90 -1.99
N ILE A 70 2.93 -5.89 -1.81
CA ILE A 70 4.17 -5.73 -1.04
C ILE A 70 5.08 -4.70 -1.71
N VAL A 71 5.26 -4.79 -3.03
CA VAL A 71 6.04 -3.81 -3.80
C VAL A 71 5.45 -2.41 -3.64
N PHE A 72 4.13 -2.29 -3.74
CA PHE A 72 3.44 -1.02 -3.52
C PHE A 72 3.74 -0.45 -2.13
N LEU A 73 3.66 -1.27 -1.08
CA LEU A 73 3.92 -0.84 0.30
C LEU A 73 5.36 -0.36 0.48
N VAL A 74 6.33 -1.08 -0.09
CA VAL A 74 7.75 -0.71 -0.03
C VAL A 74 7.97 0.64 -0.70
N LEU A 75 7.42 0.83 -1.90
CA LEU A 75 7.58 2.09 -2.63
C LEU A 75 6.88 3.24 -1.93
N ALA A 76 5.67 3.03 -1.42
CA ALA A 76 4.94 4.06 -0.69
C ALA A 76 5.69 4.49 0.58
N THR A 77 6.25 3.53 1.31
CA THR A 77 7.04 3.83 2.51
C THR A 77 8.30 4.61 2.15
N ALA A 78 9.01 4.19 1.10
CA ALA A 78 10.24 4.86 0.68
C ALA A 78 9.98 6.28 0.19
N LEU A 79 8.87 6.51 -0.51
CA LEU A 79 8.58 7.82 -1.11
C LEU A 79 7.91 8.80 -0.15
N TYR A 80 7.09 8.33 0.79
CA TYR A 80 6.28 9.21 1.63
C TYR A 80 6.56 9.07 3.13
N HIS A 81 7.14 7.97 3.59
CA HIS A 81 7.31 7.67 5.01
C HIS A 81 8.72 7.20 5.37
N ASN A 82 9.74 7.70 4.65
CA ASN A 82 11.12 7.32 4.92
C ASN A 82 11.60 7.99 6.23
N LEU A 83 11.78 7.17 7.27
CA LEU A 83 12.14 7.64 8.61
C LEU A 83 13.50 8.33 8.67
N PHE A 84 14.42 7.98 7.76
CA PHE A 84 15.75 8.56 7.76
C PHE A 84 15.77 10.04 7.35
N LEU A 85 14.67 10.52 6.74
CA LEU A 85 14.55 11.90 6.27
C LEU A 85 13.80 12.81 7.25
N TYR A 86 13.21 12.25 8.32
CA TYR A 86 12.41 12.99 9.28
C TYR A 86 13.00 12.87 10.69
N GLU A 87 12.86 13.95 11.47
CA GLU A 87 13.34 14.02 12.84
C GLU A 87 12.27 14.64 13.75
N GLY A 88 12.35 14.36 15.07
CA GLY A 88 11.47 14.95 16.06
C GLY A 88 10.01 14.59 15.88
N ARG A 89 9.13 15.57 16.03
CA ARG A 89 7.68 15.36 15.96
C ARG A 89 7.18 15.00 14.58
N GLU A 90 7.87 15.44 13.53
CA GLU A 90 7.50 15.12 12.16
C GLU A 90 7.69 13.63 11.86
N ARG A 91 8.57 12.97 12.60
CA ARG A 91 8.86 11.55 12.43
C ARG A 91 7.73 10.64 12.94
N ASP A 92 7.00 11.05 13.97
CA ASP A 92 6.02 10.18 14.63
C ASP A 92 4.90 9.67 13.70
N PRO A 93 4.21 10.52 12.91
CA PRO A 93 3.21 10.03 11.96
C PRO A 93 3.82 9.09 10.92
N HIS A 94 5.02 9.40 10.43
CA HIS A 94 5.70 8.56 9.45
C HIS A 94 6.14 7.24 10.06
N LEU A 95 6.57 7.24 11.32
CA LEU A 95 6.89 6.02 12.05
C LEU A 95 5.66 5.11 12.16
N TYR A 96 4.52 5.67 12.52
CA TYR A 96 3.27 4.91 12.63
C TYR A 96 2.91 4.26 11.30
N PHE A 97 2.92 5.03 10.20
CA PHE A 97 2.59 4.50 8.87
C PHE A 97 3.62 3.48 8.39
N THR A 98 4.90 3.67 8.72
CA THR A 98 5.94 2.69 8.40
C THR A 98 5.69 1.37 9.12
N LEU A 99 5.36 1.43 10.40
CA LEU A 99 5.06 0.23 11.20
C LEU A 99 3.81 -0.50 10.66
N VAL A 100 2.78 0.25 10.28
CA VAL A 100 1.58 -0.33 9.66
C VAL A 100 1.94 -1.02 8.36
N ASN A 101 2.72 -0.38 7.50
CA ASN A 101 3.12 -0.94 6.21
C ASN A 101 3.98 -2.19 6.36
N ILE A 102 4.90 -2.21 7.32
CA ILE A 102 5.70 -3.40 7.63
C ILE A 102 4.80 -4.55 8.11
N THR A 103 3.84 -4.24 8.98
CA THR A 103 2.88 -5.22 9.48
C THR A 103 2.04 -5.79 8.34
N LEU A 104 1.56 -4.93 7.43
CA LEU A 104 0.80 -5.36 6.26
C LEU A 104 1.64 -6.24 5.35
N ALA A 105 2.89 -5.87 5.09
CA ALA A 105 3.79 -6.68 4.27
C ALA A 105 4.03 -8.06 4.91
N GLY A 106 4.23 -8.11 6.23
CA GLY A 106 4.36 -9.37 6.95
C GLY A 106 3.11 -10.24 6.82
N GLY A 107 1.93 -9.64 6.96
CA GLY A 107 0.67 -10.34 6.76
C GLY A 107 0.51 -10.86 5.33
N LEU A 108 0.90 -10.09 4.34
CA LEU A 108 0.86 -10.52 2.94
C LEU A 108 1.81 -11.69 2.67
N LEU A 109 2.98 -11.71 3.32
CA LEU A 109 3.88 -12.87 3.24
C LEU A 109 3.21 -14.13 3.81
N MET A 110 2.45 -14.00 4.91
CA MET A 110 1.68 -15.11 5.46
C MET A 110 0.58 -15.56 4.50
N VAL A 111 -0.07 -14.63 3.80
CA VAL A 111 -1.07 -14.95 2.77
C VAL A 111 -0.41 -15.77 1.65
N ILE A 112 0.77 -15.37 1.19
CA ILE A 112 1.53 -16.09 0.16
C ILE A 112 1.84 -17.51 0.64
N ALA A 113 2.35 -17.66 1.86
CA ALA A 113 2.69 -18.96 2.43
C ALA A 113 1.44 -19.87 2.53
N GLY A 114 0.31 -19.32 2.91
CA GLY A 114 -0.94 -20.06 3.01
C GLY A 114 -1.55 -20.43 1.65
N ALA A 115 -1.25 -19.66 0.60
CA ALA A 115 -1.76 -19.92 -0.75
C ALA A 115 -0.93 -20.98 -1.49
N GLY A 116 0.34 -21.09 -1.11
CA GLY A 116 1.25 -22.03 -1.73
C GLY A 116 1.15 -23.40 -1.15
#